data_e6b21e71b2796c1a84a197ca6831f11d
#
_entry.id   e6b21e71b2796c1a84a197ca6831f11d
#
_cell.length_a   1.000
_cell.length_b   1.000
_cell.length_c   1.000
_cell.angle_alpha   90.00
_cell.angle_beta   90.00
_cell.angle_gamma   90.00
#
_symmetry.space_group_name_H-M   'P 1'
#
loop_
_entity.id
_entity.type
_entity.pdbx_description
1 polymer ?
#
loop_
_entity_poly.entity_id
_entity_poly.type
_entity_poly.pdbx_seq_one_letter_code
_entity_poly.pdbx_strand_id
1 'polypeptide(L)'
;RDEKLYKALCDTVEDMLTAEDEFGRISSFTVPTEFHGWDLWCRKYVMLGMQYFMEICEDEDLKKRCVASMCRQCDYLISKLGPKREGKLPITSASECWRGLNSSSILEPVVRLYDLTGDKKYLDFASYIVSEGGTSICNIFDLAYEDKTDPYQYPVTKAYEMMSCFEGLLEYYRATGIERYKQAVIRFGRRILKTDITIIGSAGCTHELLDHSAARQTDTAYAGIMQETCVTVTWMKFCWQLLMLTGEVEFADSFERALY
;
A
#
# COMPACT_ATOMS: atom_id res chain seq x y z
N ARG A 1 23.62 10.79 -12.21
CA ARG A 1 23.38 10.21 -10.87
C ARG A 1 24.23 10.95 -9.84
N ASP A 2 23.69 11.23 -8.65
CA ASP A 2 24.46 11.74 -7.51
C ASP A 2 25.16 10.56 -6.79
N GLU A 3 26.46 10.45 -6.92
CA GLU A 3 27.25 9.33 -6.37
C GLU A 3 27.24 9.30 -4.83
N LYS A 4 27.19 10.48 -4.20
CA LYS A 4 27.14 10.58 -2.73
C LYS A 4 25.81 10.05 -2.20
N LEU A 5 24.70 10.41 -2.86
CA LEU A 5 23.37 9.92 -2.52
C LEU A 5 23.25 8.41 -2.79
N TYR A 6 23.77 7.95 -3.92
CA TYR A 6 23.77 6.52 -4.25
C TYR A 6 24.54 5.70 -3.21
N LYS A 7 25.74 6.14 -2.83
CA LYS A 7 26.50 5.48 -1.78
C LYS A 7 25.72 5.45 -0.45
N ALA A 8 25.11 6.56 -0.05
CA ALA A 8 24.32 6.62 1.16
C ALA A 8 23.13 5.64 1.14
N LEU A 9 22.49 5.45 -0.02
CA LEU A 9 21.41 4.45 -0.18
C LEU A 9 21.95 3.03 -0.04
N CYS A 10 23.09 2.72 -0.67
CA CYS A 10 23.74 1.39 -0.51
C CYS A 10 24.09 1.12 0.95
N ASP A 11 24.78 2.06 1.62
CA ASP A 11 25.15 1.93 3.02
C ASP A 11 23.90 1.72 3.91
N THR A 12 22.82 2.47 3.66
CA THR A 12 21.55 2.34 4.40
C THR A 12 20.90 0.97 4.22
N VAL A 13 20.90 0.44 2.99
CA VAL A 13 20.32 -0.88 2.73
C VAL A 13 21.17 -1.98 3.34
N GLU A 14 22.51 -1.86 3.31
CA GLU A 14 23.38 -2.80 3.99
C GLU A 14 23.17 -2.80 5.49
N ASP A 15 23.10 -1.62 6.13
CA ASP A 15 22.79 -1.50 7.55
C ASP A 15 21.43 -2.11 7.89
N MET A 16 20.40 -1.84 7.05
CA MET A 16 19.08 -2.42 7.23
C MET A 16 19.09 -3.96 7.17
N LEU A 17 19.87 -4.56 6.27
CA LEU A 17 20.03 -6.01 6.19
C LEU A 17 20.68 -6.59 7.46
N THR A 18 21.54 -5.84 8.16
CA THR A 18 22.11 -6.29 9.43
C THR A 18 21.12 -6.30 10.59
N ALA A 19 19.99 -5.58 10.46
CA ALA A 19 18.94 -5.54 11.48
C ALA A 19 17.97 -6.74 11.40
N GLU A 20 18.17 -7.66 10.46
CA GLU A 20 17.37 -8.88 10.34
C GLU A 20 17.61 -9.79 11.55
N ASP A 21 16.54 -10.19 12.22
CA ASP A 21 16.60 -11.08 13.37
C ASP A 21 16.68 -12.58 12.98
N GLU A 22 16.78 -13.45 13.98
CA GLU A 22 16.89 -14.91 13.81
C GLU A 22 15.69 -15.55 13.08
N PHE A 23 14.55 -14.85 13.02
CA PHE A 23 13.34 -15.28 12.31
C PHE A 23 13.25 -14.71 10.87
N GLY A 24 14.22 -13.94 10.44
CA GLY A 24 14.23 -13.28 9.14
C GLY A 24 13.39 -12.00 9.09
N ARG A 25 13.10 -11.35 10.24
CA ARG A 25 12.29 -10.14 10.30
C ARG A 25 13.17 -8.90 10.38
N ILE A 26 12.77 -7.85 9.70
CA ILE A 26 13.24 -6.49 9.94
C ILE A 26 12.04 -5.70 10.46
N SER A 27 11.97 -5.49 11.77
CA SER A 27 10.86 -4.82 12.43
C SER A 27 11.33 -4.12 13.70
N SER A 28 10.75 -2.96 14.00
CA SER A 28 10.89 -2.27 15.28
C SER A 28 10.05 -2.89 16.40
N PHE A 29 9.18 -3.86 16.07
CA PHE A 29 8.36 -4.59 17.01
C PHE A 29 9.02 -5.91 17.40
N THR A 30 9.08 -6.20 18.70
CA THR A 30 9.56 -7.49 19.19
C THR A 30 8.56 -8.62 18.91
N VAL A 31 8.98 -9.89 18.94
CA VAL A 31 8.07 -11.03 18.72
C VAL A 31 6.82 -11.00 19.61
N PRO A 32 6.90 -10.65 20.91
CA PRO A 32 5.70 -10.56 21.75
C PRO A 32 4.74 -9.41 21.38
N THR A 33 5.20 -8.40 20.65
CA THR A 33 4.43 -7.21 20.28
C THR A 33 4.16 -7.09 18.78
N GLU A 34 4.53 -8.09 17.99
CA GLU A 34 4.28 -8.10 16.56
C GLU A 34 2.80 -8.25 16.22
N PHE A 35 2.43 -7.90 15.01
CA PHE A 35 1.04 -7.90 14.51
C PHE A 35 0.08 -6.99 15.28
N HIS A 36 0.62 -5.94 15.88
CA HIS A 36 -0.11 -4.86 16.52
C HIS A 36 0.27 -3.51 15.92
N GLY A 37 -0.62 -2.53 16.05
CA GLY A 37 -0.37 -1.16 15.63
C GLY A 37 0.14 -1.05 14.20
N TRP A 38 1.33 -0.51 14.05
CA TRP A 38 1.97 -0.22 12.77
C TRP A 38 3.02 -1.25 12.33
N ASP A 39 3.12 -2.42 12.96
CA ASP A 39 4.16 -3.41 12.64
C ASP A 39 4.16 -3.80 11.15
N LEU A 40 3.04 -4.28 10.62
CA LEU A 40 2.96 -4.68 9.21
C LEU A 40 3.10 -3.48 8.24
N TRP A 41 2.67 -2.30 8.67
CA TRP A 41 2.90 -1.07 7.92
C TRP A 41 4.40 -0.75 7.80
N CYS A 42 5.17 -0.88 8.89
CA CYS A 42 6.62 -0.69 8.87
C CYS A 42 7.30 -1.75 7.98
N ARG A 43 6.93 -3.02 8.13
CA ARG A 43 7.48 -4.12 7.29
C ARG A 43 7.16 -3.93 5.80
N LYS A 44 5.97 -3.42 5.46
CA LYS A 44 5.63 -3.03 4.09
C LYS A 44 6.68 -2.08 3.52
N TYR A 45 7.02 -1.02 4.26
CA TYR A 45 7.97 -0.01 3.78
C TYR A 45 9.42 -0.50 3.75
N VAL A 46 9.81 -1.41 4.64
CA VAL A 46 11.09 -2.11 4.54
C VAL A 46 11.19 -2.86 3.22
N MET A 47 10.17 -3.65 2.88
CA MET A 47 10.16 -4.41 1.62
C MET A 47 10.08 -3.49 0.39
N LEU A 48 9.22 -2.48 0.39
CA LEU A 48 9.11 -1.51 -0.71
C LEU A 48 10.41 -0.71 -0.90
N GLY A 49 11.06 -0.31 0.19
CA GLY A 49 12.34 0.40 0.15
C GLY A 49 13.41 -0.44 -0.54
N MET A 50 13.53 -1.74 -0.21
CA MET A 50 14.43 -2.66 -0.90
C MET A 50 14.07 -2.81 -2.38
N GLN A 51 12.78 -2.95 -2.71
CA GLN A 51 12.31 -3.12 -4.09
C GLN A 51 12.63 -1.90 -4.95
N TYR A 52 12.35 -0.69 -4.47
CA TYR A 52 12.70 0.54 -5.19
C TYR A 52 14.21 0.76 -5.29
N PHE A 53 14.96 0.47 -4.21
CA PHE A 53 16.41 0.53 -4.25
C PHE A 53 16.99 -0.39 -5.33
N MET A 54 16.47 -1.60 -5.50
CA MET A 54 16.94 -2.55 -6.50
C MET A 54 16.79 -2.05 -7.94
N GLU A 55 15.85 -1.12 -8.21
CA GLU A 55 15.68 -0.52 -9.55
C GLU A 55 16.90 0.32 -9.97
N ILE A 56 17.62 0.88 -9.01
CA ILE A 56 18.80 1.74 -9.24
C ILE A 56 20.13 1.12 -8.81
N CYS A 57 20.09 0.02 -8.07
CA CYS A 57 21.27 -0.68 -7.55
C CYS A 57 22.05 -1.33 -8.70
N GLU A 58 23.36 -1.13 -8.73
CA GLU A 58 24.26 -1.76 -9.71
C GLU A 58 24.97 -3.00 -9.15
N ASP A 59 24.93 -3.19 -7.82
CA ASP A 59 25.53 -4.33 -7.13
C ASP A 59 24.57 -5.53 -7.15
N GLU A 60 24.88 -6.50 -7.98
CA GLU A 60 24.07 -7.72 -8.16
C GLU A 60 24.10 -8.64 -6.91
N ASP A 61 25.15 -8.58 -6.09
CA ASP A 61 25.20 -9.33 -4.83
C ASP A 61 24.28 -8.70 -3.78
N LEU A 62 24.32 -7.37 -3.66
CA LEU A 62 23.41 -6.64 -2.78
C LEU A 62 21.95 -6.84 -3.19
N LYS A 63 21.63 -6.83 -4.49
CA LYS A 63 20.27 -7.18 -4.99
C LYS A 63 19.85 -8.56 -4.53
N LYS A 64 20.70 -9.58 -4.71
CA LYS A 64 20.41 -10.95 -4.28
C LYS A 64 20.17 -11.03 -2.78
N ARG A 65 20.94 -10.31 -1.99
CA ARG A 65 20.79 -10.25 -0.53
C ARG A 65 19.44 -9.59 -0.15
N CYS A 66 19.03 -8.50 -0.85
CA CYS A 66 17.73 -7.89 -0.66
C CYS A 66 16.59 -8.86 -0.97
N VAL A 67 16.64 -9.57 -2.10
CA VAL A 67 15.61 -10.56 -2.46
C VAL A 67 15.55 -11.67 -1.41
N ALA A 68 16.71 -12.21 -0.99
CA ALA A 68 16.77 -13.27 0.02
C ALA A 68 16.17 -12.82 1.36
N SER A 69 16.44 -11.58 1.80
CA SER A 69 15.86 -11.00 3.01
C SER A 69 14.34 -10.84 2.88
N MET A 70 13.86 -10.26 1.78
CA MET A 70 12.42 -10.12 1.54
C MET A 70 11.69 -11.47 1.50
N CYS A 71 12.33 -12.50 0.94
CA CYS A 71 11.81 -13.87 0.98
C CYS A 71 11.64 -14.36 2.42
N ARG A 72 12.67 -14.25 3.26
CA ARG A 72 12.59 -14.67 4.67
C ARG A 72 11.52 -13.89 5.43
N GLN A 73 11.44 -12.58 5.25
CA GLN A 73 10.41 -11.74 5.85
C GLN A 73 9.01 -12.20 5.45
N CYS A 74 8.77 -12.42 4.14
CA CYS A 74 7.47 -12.85 3.65
C CYS A 74 7.14 -14.31 4.07
N ASP A 75 8.11 -15.21 4.07
CA ASP A 75 7.96 -16.58 4.55
C ASP A 75 7.54 -16.61 6.03
N TYR A 76 8.15 -15.75 6.84
CA TYR A 76 7.74 -15.58 8.23
C TYR A 76 6.28 -15.11 8.33
N LEU A 77 5.88 -14.10 7.53
CA LEU A 77 4.49 -13.63 7.51
C LEU A 77 3.52 -14.75 7.11
N ILE A 78 3.83 -15.50 6.06
CA ILE A 78 3.04 -16.65 5.61
C ILE A 78 2.90 -17.71 6.70
N SER A 79 3.93 -17.90 7.52
CA SER A 79 3.89 -18.86 8.64
C SER A 79 2.91 -18.46 9.75
N LYS A 80 2.67 -17.16 9.93
CA LYS A 80 1.85 -16.60 11.03
C LYS A 80 0.47 -16.14 10.56
N LEU A 81 0.39 -15.58 9.35
CA LEU A 81 -0.81 -14.95 8.82
C LEU A 81 -1.49 -15.85 7.79
N GLY A 82 -2.81 -15.88 7.82
CA GLY A 82 -3.58 -16.72 6.92
C GLY A 82 -5.02 -16.92 7.40
N PRO A 83 -5.76 -17.83 6.76
CA PRO A 83 -7.12 -18.12 7.14
C PRO A 83 -7.22 -18.65 8.58
N LYS A 84 -8.17 -18.12 9.35
CA LYS A 84 -8.42 -18.57 10.74
C LYS A 84 -8.64 -20.09 10.86
N ARG A 85 -9.25 -20.70 9.82
CA ARG A 85 -9.47 -22.16 9.76
C ARG A 85 -8.17 -22.98 9.77
N GLU A 86 -7.04 -22.35 9.43
CA GLU A 86 -5.70 -22.94 9.45
C GLU A 86 -4.95 -22.66 10.75
N GLY A 87 -5.62 -22.09 11.75
CA GLY A 87 -5.01 -21.74 13.04
C GLY A 87 -4.11 -20.49 12.96
N LYS A 88 -4.17 -19.73 11.85
CA LYS A 88 -3.39 -18.53 11.62
C LYS A 88 -4.17 -17.28 12.02
N LEU A 89 -3.45 -16.17 12.21
CA LEU A 89 -4.04 -14.85 12.43
C LEU A 89 -4.49 -14.27 11.07
N PRO A 90 -5.77 -13.88 10.91
CA PRO A 90 -6.21 -13.19 9.70
C PRO A 90 -5.46 -11.87 9.49
N ILE A 91 -5.13 -11.55 8.23
CA ILE A 91 -4.41 -10.30 7.89
C ILE A 91 -5.18 -9.07 8.39
N THR A 92 -6.50 -9.07 8.28
CA THR A 92 -7.39 -7.99 8.76
C THR A 92 -7.48 -7.88 10.28
N SER A 93 -6.92 -8.86 11.01
CA SER A 93 -6.81 -8.86 12.48
C SER A 93 -5.38 -8.65 12.97
N ALA A 94 -4.41 -8.55 12.05
CA ALA A 94 -2.99 -8.36 12.35
C ALA A 94 -2.63 -6.87 12.60
N SER A 95 -3.63 -6.05 12.82
CA SER A 95 -3.57 -4.69 13.31
C SER A 95 -4.96 -4.28 13.77
N GLU A 96 -5.07 -3.70 14.94
CA GLU A 96 -6.29 -3.04 15.42
C GLU A 96 -6.56 -1.69 14.74
N CYS A 97 -5.54 -1.12 14.09
CA CYS A 97 -5.64 0.16 13.41
C CYS A 97 -6.52 0.06 12.17
N TRP A 98 -7.56 0.89 12.12
CA TRP A 98 -8.44 1.04 10.96
C TRP A 98 -9.02 -0.28 10.45
N ARG A 99 -9.39 -1.18 11.39
CA ARG A 99 -10.02 -2.47 11.09
C ARG A 99 -9.19 -3.38 10.19
N GLY A 100 -7.88 -3.32 10.29
CA GLY A 100 -6.96 -4.14 9.52
C GLY A 100 -6.57 -3.54 8.17
N LEU A 101 -7.02 -2.32 7.86
CA LEU A 101 -6.67 -1.65 6.61
C LEU A 101 -5.16 -1.46 6.46
N ASN A 102 -4.49 -1.06 7.54
CA ASN A 102 -3.05 -0.84 7.51
C ASN A 102 -2.25 -2.14 7.32
N SER A 103 -2.66 -3.25 7.95
CA SER A 103 -1.99 -4.54 7.76
C SER A 103 -2.22 -5.14 6.38
N SER A 104 -3.41 -4.96 5.80
CA SER A 104 -3.75 -5.43 4.45
C SER A 104 -2.96 -4.70 3.35
N SER A 105 -2.44 -3.49 3.63
CA SER A 105 -1.66 -2.71 2.67
C SER A 105 -0.30 -3.33 2.30
N ILE A 106 0.14 -4.37 3.01
CA ILE A 106 1.35 -5.15 2.66
C ILE A 106 1.19 -5.91 1.33
N LEU A 107 0.00 -5.92 0.76
CA LEU A 107 -0.29 -6.59 -0.51
C LEU A 107 0.68 -6.18 -1.62
N GLU A 108 1.02 -4.88 -1.74
CA GLU A 108 1.89 -4.38 -2.81
C GLU A 108 3.27 -5.06 -2.81
N PRO A 109 4.08 -5.00 -1.73
CA PRO A 109 5.39 -5.64 -1.76
C PRO A 109 5.33 -7.17 -1.85
N VAL A 110 4.25 -7.80 -1.41
CA VAL A 110 4.07 -9.25 -1.54
C VAL A 110 3.88 -9.65 -3.01
N VAL A 111 3.05 -8.91 -3.77
CA VAL A 111 2.89 -9.16 -5.21
C VAL A 111 4.19 -8.88 -5.97
N ARG A 112 4.85 -7.76 -5.69
CA ARG A 112 6.16 -7.44 -6.30
C ARG A 112 7.22 -8.50 -5.99
N LEU A 113 7.18 -9.12 -4.82
CA LEU A 113 8.09 -10.23 -4.50
C LEU A 113 7.79 -11.48 -5.36
N TYR A 114 6.52 -11.74 -5.66
CA TYR A 114 6.17 -12.77 -6.63
C TYR A 114 6.77 -12.46 -8.01
N ASP A 115 6.64 -11.22 -8.50
CA ASP A 115 7.19 -10.83 -9.81
C ASP A 115 8.72 -10.95 -9.87
N LEU A 116 9.40 -10.68 -8.74
CA LEU A 116 10.85 -10.81 -8.62
C LEU A 116 11.34 -12.27 -8.59
N THR A 117 10.55 -13.16 -8.00
CA THR A 117 11.02 -14.54 -7.69
C THR A 117 10.36 -15.61 -8.55
N GLY A 118 9.17 -15.36 -9.08
CA GLY A 118 8.33 -16.37 -9.72
C GLY A 118 7.76 -17.42 -8.74
N ASP A 119 8.02 -17.29 -7.42
CA ASP A 119 7.56 -18.28 -6.44
C ASP A 119 6.08 -18.10 -6.13
N LYS A 120 5.29 -19.06 -6.56
CA LYS A 120 3.83 -19.06 -6.48
C LYS A 120 3.29 -18.87 -5.04
N LYS A 121 4.04 -19.26 -4.01
CA LYS A 121 3.60 -19.09 -2.62
C LYS A 121 3.30 -17.62 -2.27
N TYR A 122 4.03 -16.66 -2.86
CA TYR A 122 3.79 -15.23 -2.63
C TYR A 122 2.52 -14.76 -3.35
N LEU A 123 2.24 -15.26 -4.55
CA LEU A 123 0.98 -14.99 -5.24
C LEU A 123 -0.21 -15.61 -4.51
N ASP A 124 -0.05 -16.83 -3.96
CA ASP A 124 -1.09 -17.49 -3.17
C ASP A 124 -1.38 -16.69 -1.88
N PHE A 125 -0.34 -16.16 -1.22
CA PHE A 125 -0.52 -15.28 -0.07
C PHE A 125 -1.16 -13.94 -0.44
N ALA A 126 -0.77 -13.33 -1.56
CA ALA A 126 -1.42 -12.14 -2.09
C ALA A 126 -2.91 -12.38 -2.39
N SER A 127 -3.23 -13.53 -2.99
CA SER A 127 -4.62 -13.95 -3.27
C SER A 127 -5.44 -14.09 -1.98
N TYR A 128 -4.82 -14.62 -0.93
CA TYR A 128 -5.44 -14.66 0.40
C TYR A 128 -5.71 -13.24 0.93
N ILE A 129 -4.73 -12.33 0.88
CA ILE A 129 -4.91 -10.93 1.33
C ILE A 129 -6.05 -10.26 0.57
N VAL A 130 -6.11 -10.43 -0.76
CA VAL A 130 -7.19 -9.88 -1.60
C VAL A 130 -8.55 -10.47 -1.21
N SER A 131 -8.61 -11.76 -0.91
CA SER A 131 -9.86 -12.42 -0.50
C SER A 131 -10.41 -11.93 0.85
N GLU A 132 -9.53 -11.41 1.74
CA GLU A 132 -9.92 -10.80 3.02
C GLU A 132 -10.51 -9.39 2.87
N GLY A 133 -10.39 -8.78 1.68
CA GLY A 133 -11.11 -7.56 1.31
C GLY A 133 -10.60 -6.26 1.93
N GLY A 134 -9.40 -6.23 2.51
CA GLY A 134 -8.75 -5.04 3.04
C GLY A 134 -9.15 -4.66 4.45
N THR A 135 -10.37 -4.96 4.90
CA THR A 135 -10.82 -4.67 6.28
C THR A 135 -11.61 -5.83 6.88
N SER A 136 -11.68 -5.90 8.22
CA SER A 136 -12.44 -6.94 8.94
C SER A 136 -13.96 -6.73 8.93
N ILE A 137 -14.46 -5.61 8.41
CA ILE A 137 -15.89 -5.26 8.46
C ILE A 137 -16.52 -5.07 7.08
N CYS A 138 -15.74 -4.90 6.03
CA CYS A 138 -16.24 -4.81 4.65
C CYS A 138 -15.12 -5.15 3.67
N ASN A 139 -15.51 -5.62 2.48
CA ASN A 139 -14.57 -5.78 1.37
C ASN A 139 -14.54 -4.49 0.55
N ILE A 140 -13.48 -3.68 0.72
CA ILE A 140 -13.32 -2.41 0.02
C ILE A 140 -13.12 -2.60 -1.49
N PHE A 141 -12.55 -3.72 -1.92
CA PHE A 141 -12.34 -4.03 -3.34
C PHE A 141 -13.66 -4.33 -4.05
N ASP A 142 -14.60 -5.01 -3.37
CA ASP A 142 -15.94 -5.26 -3.86
C ASP A 142 -16.76 -3.96 -3.93
N LEU A 143 -16.68 -3.12 -2.89
CA LEU A 143 -17.34 -1.81 -2.89
C LEU A 143 -16.89 -0.95 -4.08
N ALA A 144 -15.58 -0.92 -4.35
CA ALA A 144 -15.02 -0.20 -5.50
C ALA A 144 -15.45 -0.83 -6.83
N TYR A 145 -15.49 -2.15 -6.93
CA TYR A 145 -15.94 -2.85 -8.14
C TYR A 145 -17.42 -2.62 -8.42
N GLU A 146 -18.26 -2.61 -7.39
CA GLU A 146 -19.70 -2.36 -7.55
C GLU A 146 -20.01 -0.93 -7.97
N ASP A 147 -19.16 0.02 -7.63
CA ASP A 147 -19.25 1.44 -8.02
C ASP A 147 -20.56 2.13 -7.62
N LYS A 148 -21.15 1.74 -6.47
CA LYS A 148 -22.43 2.27 -5.98
C LYS A 148 -22.27 3.39 -4.94
N THR A 149 -21.14 3.40 -4.22
CA THR A 149 -20.84 4.32 -3.13
C THR A 149 -19.48 4.96 -3.33
N ASP A 150 -19.33 6.19 -2.86
CA ASP A 150 -18.04 6.89 -2.89
C ASP A 150 -17.13 6.45 -1.74
N PRO A 151 -15.79 6.49 -1.90
CA PRO A 151 -14.85 6.02 -0.88
C PRO A 151 -15.00 6.70 0.48
N TYR A 152 -15.40 7.98 0.54
CA TYR A 152 -15.68 8.68 1.80
C TYR A 152 -16.91 8.14 2.55
N GLN A 153 -17.73 7.30 1.91
CA GLN A 153 -18.92 6.65 2.50
C GLN A 153 -18.64 5.21 2.92
N TYR A 154 -17.45 4.69 2.70
CA TYR A 154 -17.10 3.34 3.15
C TYR A 154 -17.08 3.28 4.68
N PRO A 155 -17.31 2.09 5.29
CA PRO A 155 -17.29 1.93 6.73
C PRO A 155 -15.94 2.28 7.40
N VAL A 156 -14.85 2.29 6.63
CA VAL A 156 -13.52 2.76 7.03
C VAL A 156 -13.00 3.68 5.94
N THR A 157 -12.56 4.88 6.28
CA THR A 157 -12.20 5.93 5.31
C THR A 157 -10.78 6.47 5.46
N LYS A 158 -9.91 5.76 6.17
CA LYS A 158 -8.51 6.15 6.33
C LYS A 158 -7.81 6.18 4.97
N ALA A 159 -7.50 7.37 4.49
CA ALA A 159 -7.18 7.63 3.09
C ALA A 159 -5.87 6.96 2.64
N TYR A 160 -4.78 7.17 3.38
CA TYR A 160 -3.47 6.66 2.98
C TYR A 160 -3.47 5.13 2.90
N GLU A 161 -3.91 4.47 3.95
CA GLU A 161 -3.91 3.01 4.04
C GLU A 161 -4.86 2.39 3.02
N MET A 162 -5.99 3.04 2.75
CA MET A 162 -6.93 2.58 1.73
C MET A 162 -6.30 2.66 0.35
N MET A 163 -5.74 3.81 -0.05
CA MET A 163 -5.02 3.93 -1.31
C MET A 163 -3.90 2.90 -1.44
N SER A 164 -3.15 2.67 -0.35
CA SER A 164 -2.11 1.64 -0.33
C SER A 164 -2.62 0.21 -0.58
N CYS A 165 -3.83 -0.12 -0.11
CA CYS A 165 -4.46 -1.39 -0.45
C CYS A 165 -4.80 -1.49 -1.96
N PHE A 166 -5.25 -0.39 -2.56
CA PHE A 166 -5.53 -0.35 -4.00
C PHE A 166 -4.26 -0.29 -4.87
N GLU A 167 -3.17 0.31 -4.39
CA GLU A 167 -1.84 0.18 -5.01
C GLU A 167 -1.43 -1.31 -5.10
N GLY A 168 -1.62 -2.05 -4.01
CA GLY A 168 -1.40 -3.49 -3.99
C GLY A 168 -2.36 -4.27 -4.89
N LEU A 169 -3.64 -3.89 -4.95
CA LEU A 169 -4.61 -4.53 -5.84
C LEU A 169 -4.27 -4.30 -7.32
N LEU A 170 -3.71 -3.14 -7.66
CA LEU A 170 -3.24 -2.84 -9.01
C LEU A 170 -2.08 -3.78 -9.40
N GLU A 171 -1.10 -3.97 -8.52
CA GLU A 171 -0.02 -4.92 -8.79
C GLU A 171 -0.56 -6.36 -8.87
N TYR A 172 -1.53 -6.72 -8.02
CA TYR A 172 -2.20 -8.03 -8.09
C TYR A 172 -2.92 -8.25 -9.43
N TYR A 173 -3.57 -7.21 -9.97
CA TYR A 173 -4.12 -7.27 -11.32
C TYR A 173 -3.02 -7.52 -12.36
N ARG A 174 -1.89 -6.81 -12.28
CA ARG A 174 -0.77 -6.98 -13.22
C ARG A 174 -0.24 -8.42 -13.22
N ALA A 175 -0.13 -9.02 -12.03
CA ALA A 175 0.34 -10.39 -11.87
C ALA A 175 -0.67 -11.45 -12.33
N THR A 176 -1.98 -11.17 -12.23
CA THR A 176 -3.03 -12.19 -12.46
C THR A 176 -3.84 -11.99 -13.73
N GLY A 177 -3.92 -10.76 -14.26
CA GLY A 177 -4.78 -10.41 -15.40
C GLY A 177 -6.29 -10.45 -15.08
N ILE A 178 -6.71 -10.53 -13.81
CA ILE A 178 -8.13 -10.63 -13.44
C ILE A 178 -8.79 -9.27 -13.58
N GLU A 179 -9.52 -9.07 -14.67
CA GLU A 179 -10.11 -7.79 -15.10
C GLU A 179 -10.98 -7.10 -14.03
N ARG A 180 -11.65 -7.87 -13.18
CA ARG A 180 -12.42 -7.34 -12.04
C ARG A 180 -11.60 -6.38 -11.17
N TYR A 181 -10.35 -6.70 -10.90
CA TYR A 181 -9.48 -5.89 -10.02
C TYR A 181 -8.99 -4.64 -10.72
N LYS A 182 -8.73 -4.68 -12.03
CA LYS A 182 -8.47 -3.48 -12.82
C LYS A 182 -9.64 -2.51 -12.75
N GLN A 183 -10.86 -3.01 -12.95
CA GLN A 183 -12.07 -2.17 -12.87
C GLN A 183 -12.23 -1.56 -11.47
N ALA A 184 -12.01 -2.34 -10.41
CA ALA A 184 -12.09 -1.84 -9.04
C ALA A 184 -11.08 -0.70 -8.78
N VAL A 185 -9.83 -0.87 -9.22
CA VAL A 185 -8.76 0.13 -9.05
C VAL A 185 -9.08 1.43 -9.80
N ILE A 186 -9.50 1.33 -11.07
CA ILE A 186 -9.83 2.51 -11.89
C ILE A 186 -11.03 3.26 -11.32
N ARG A 187 -12.10 2.54 -10.96
CA ARG A 187 -13.32 3.15 -10.36
C ARG A 187 -13.00 3.84 -9.06
N PHE A 188 -12.25 3.19 -8.18
CA PHE A 188 -11.80 3.79 -6.92
C PHE A 188 -11.03 5.09 -7.15
N GLY A 189 -10.04 5.10 -8.05
CA GLY A 189 -9.27 6.29 -8.38
C GLY A 189 -10.14 7.43 -8.93
N ARG A 190 -11.05 7.15 -9.84
CA ARG A 190 -11.98 8.14 -10.41
C ARG A 190 -12.94 8.72 -9.37
N ARG A 191 -13.40 7.87 -8.42
CA ARG A 191 -14.25 8.35 -7.32
C ARG A 191 -13.47 9.30 -6.41
N ILE A 192 -12.25 8.96 -6.00
CA ILE A 192 -11.41 9.86 -5.21
C ILE A 192 -11.14 11.16 -5.95
N LEU A 193 -10.77 11.09 -7.22
CA LEU A 193 -10.53 12.29 -8.05
C LEU A 193 -11.73 13.25 -8.04
N LYS A 194 -12.94 12.70 -8.06
CA LYS A 194 -14.17 13.47 -8.07
C LYS A 194 -14.59 14.01 -6.71
N THR A 195 -14.37 13.25 -5.63
CA THR A 195 -14.98 13.53 -4.32
C THR A 195 -14.01 14.03 -3.27
N ASP A 196 -12.73 13.67 -3.36
CA ASP A 196 -11.78 13.92 -2.28
C ASP A 196 -10.53 14.71 -2.69
N ILE A 197 -10.38 15.04 -3.97
CA ILE A 197 -9.28 15.90 -4.42
C ILE A 197 -9.76 17.35 -4.47
N THR A 198 -9.06 18.21 -3.74
CA THR A 198 -9.35 19.65 -3.67
C THR A 198 -8.89 20.40 -4.93
N ILE A 199 -9.28 21.66 -5.04
CA ILE A 199 -8.89 22.51 -6.18
C ILE A 199 -7.39 22.65 -6.34
N ILE A 200 -6.62 22.58 -5.24
CA ILE A 200 -5.16 22.64 -5.26
C ILE A 200 -4.49 21.25 -5.37
N GLY A 201 -5.27 20.20 -5.61
CA GLY A 201 -4.74 18.85 -5.82
C GLY A 201 -4.49 18.02 -4.57
N SER A 202 -4.70 18.56 -3.38
CA SER A 202 -4.48 17.85 -2.12
C SER A 202 -5.70 17.05 -1.66
N ALA A 203 -5.47 16.09 -0.75
CA ALA A 203 -6.48 15.20 -0.20
C ALA A 203 -6.32 15.00 1.31
N GLY A 204 -7.30 14.35 1.96
CA GLY A 204 -7.23 13.99 3.37
C GLY A 204 -7.54 15.16 4.30
N CYS A 205 -8.79 15.58 4.36
CA CYS A 205 -9.21 16.69 5.22
C CYS A 205 -9.19 16.31 6.70
N THR A 206 -10.24 15.72 7.22
CA THR A 206 -10.36 15.47 8.63
C THR A 206 -9.56 14.23 9.04
N HIS A 207 -8.54 14.40 9.88
CA HIS A 207 -7.76 13.29 10.44
C HIS A 207 -7.26 12.27 9.39
N GLU A 208 -6.81 12.77 8.23
CA GLU A 208 -6.30 11.93 7.14
C GLU A 208 -7.37 11.00 6.51
N LEU A 209 -8.62 11.38 6.61
CA LEU A 209 -9.73 10.57 6.07
C LEU A 209 -10.12 11.02 4.66
N LEU A 210 -10.67 10.09 3.87
CA LEU A 210 -11.55 10.43 2.78
C LEU A 210 -12.88 10.87 3.39
N ASP A 211 -13.25 12.13 3.20
CA ASP A 211 -14.38 12.75 3.89
C ASP A 211 -15.15 13.76 3.04
N HIS A 212 -15.10 13.56 1.72
CA HIS A 212 -15.67 14.45 0.71
C HIS A 212 -14.97 15.82 0.68
N SER A 213 -13.64 15.80 0.66
CA SER A 213 -12.80 17.02 0.70
C SER A 213 -13.15 18.02 -0.39
N ALA A 214 -13.56 17.56 -1.59
CA ALA A 214 -14.00 18.42 -2.70
C ALA A 214 -15.21 19.30 -2.33
N ALA A 215 -16.14 18.80 -1.53
CA ALA A 215 -17.25 19.59 -1.00
C ALA A 215 -16.84 20.41 0.22
N ARG A 216 -16.07 19.82 1.15
CA ARG A 216 -15.65 20.52 2.40
C ARG A 216 -14.83 21.76 2.15
N GLN A 217 -14.00 21.80 1.11
CA GLN A 217 -13.20 22.99 0.78
C GLN A 217 -14.05 24.25 0.48
N THR A 218 -15.35 24.09 0.19
CA THR A 218 -16.27 25.19 -0.09
C THR A 218 -17.04 25.64 1.16
N ASP A 219 -16.95 24.90 2.27
CA ASP A 219 -17.61 25.24 3.52
C ASP A 219 -16.77 26.23 4.32
N THR A 220 -17.18 27.51 4.30
CA THR A 220 -16.50 28.59 5.02
C THR A 220 -16.63 28.50 6.53
N ALA A 221 -17.51 27.67 7.04
CA ALA A 221 -17.69 27.41 8.48
C ALA A 221 -16.86 26.20 8.96
N TYR A 222 -16.25 25.45 8.05
CA TYR A 222 -15.45 24.28 8.40
C TYR A 222 -14.13 24.69 9.06
N ALA A 223 -14.01 24.37 10.34
CA ALA A 223 -12.83 24.68 11.16
C ALA A 223 -11.87 23.48 11.33
N GLY A 224 -12.07 22.39 10.60
CA GLY A 224 -11.24 21.20 10.67
C GLY A 224 -9.87 21.38 10.02
N ILE A 225 -8.95 20.45 10.32
CA ILE A 225 -7.66 20.36 9.64
C ILE A 225 -7.91 19.92 8.21
N MET A 226 -7.46 20.73 7.28
CA MET A 226 -7.57 20.48 5.85
C MET A 226 -6.23 19.96 5.32
N GLN A 227 -6.28 18.87 4.55
CA GLN A 227 -5.21 18.44 3.66
C GLN A 227 -3.95 17.91 4.37
N GLU A 228 -3.79 16.64 4.28
CA GLU A 228 -2.67 15.96 4.88
C GLU A 228 -1.64 15.61 3.80
N THR A 229 -0.38 16.00 4.03
CA THR A 229 0.69 15.87 3.03
C THR A 229 0.94 14.42 2.63
N CYS A 230 0.94 13.48 3.57
CA CYS A 230 1.21 12.08 3.23
C CYS A 230 0.07 11.46 2.42
N VAL A 231 -1.18 11.86 2.65
CA VAL A 231 -2.32 11.44 1.80
C VAL A 231 -2.15 12.00 0.38
N THR A 232 -1.71 13.24 0.23
CA THR A 232 -1.45 13.85 -1.08
C THR A 232 -0.32 13.13 -1.82
N VAL A 233 0.78 12.79 -1.12
CA VAL A 233 1.91 12.06 -1.71
C VAL A 233 1.50 10.65 -2.16
N THR A 234 0.72 9.92 -1.35
CA THR A 234 0.25 8.59 -1.77
C THR A 234 -0.75 8.68 -2.92
N TRP A 235 -1.58 9.76 -2.97
CA TRP A 235 -2.43 10.04 -4.13
C TRP A 235 -1.60 10.24 -5.40
N MET A 236 -0.50 10.99 -5.33
CA MET A 236 0.41 11.15 -6.48
C MET A 236 0.96 9.80 -6.94
N LYS A 237 1.42 8.95 -6.02
CA LYS A 237 1.89 7.60 -6.36
C LYS A 237 0.79 6.79 -7.05
N PHE A 238 -0.42 6.83 -6.51
CA PHE A 238 -1.56 6.10 -7.07
C PHE A 238 -1.96 6.65 -8.45
N CYS A 239 -1.97 7.98 -8.65
CA CYS A 239 -2.16 8.60 -9.97
C CYS A 239 -1.12 8.12 -10.98
N TRP A 240 0.16 8.06 -10.61
CA TRP A 240 1.21 7.52 -11.45
C TRP A 240 0.93 6.07 -11.87
N GLN A 241 0.55 5.22 -10.93
CA GLN A 241 0.22 3.82 -11.22
C GLN A 241 -1.01 3.70 -12.13
N LEU A 242 -2.04 4.53 -11.91
CA LEU A 242 -3.24 4.58 -12.75
C LEU A 242 -2.93 5.07 -14.15
N LEU A 243 -2.10 6.11 -14.30
CA LEU A 243 -1.63 6.61 -15.59
C LEU A 243 -0.90 5.50 -16.36
N MET A 244 0.01 4.80 -15.72
CA MET A 244 0.75 3.68 -16.35
C MET A 244 -0.17 2.50 -16.70
N LEU A 245 -1.29 2.34 -16.00
CA LEU A 245 -2.26 1.29 -16.27
C LEU A 245 -3.20 1.63 -17.43
N THR A 246 -3.63 2.89 -17.54
CA THR A 246 -4.74 3.31 -18.40
C THR A 246 -4.30 4.20 -19.56
N GLY A 247 -3.22 4.96 -19.41
CA GLY A 247 -2.83 6.03 -20.33
C GLY A 247 -3.72 7.28 -20.25
N GLU A 248 -4.62 7.38 -19.24
CA GLU A 248 -5.61 8.45 -19.15
C GLU A 248 -5.00 9.73 -18.56
N VAL A 249 -5.14 10.83 -19.30
CA VAL A 249 -4.56 12.12 -18.94
C VAL A 249 -5.08 12.73 -17.63
N GLU A 250 -6.31 12.37 -17.23
CA GLU A 250 -6.90 12.86 -15.97
C GLU A 250 -6.04 12.53 -14.74
N PHE A 251 -5.35 11.39 -14.75
CA PHE A 251 -4.44 11.01 -13.68
C PHE A 251 -3.10 11.75 -13.75
N ALA A 252 -2.61 12.08 -14.95
CA ALA A 252 -1.44 12.94 -15.13
C ALA A 252 -1.71 14.36 -14.64
N ASP A 253 -2.85 14.93 -15.03
CA ASP A 253 -3.27 16.28 -14.60
C ASP A 253 -3.43 16.36 -13.07
N SER A 254 -3.99 15.32 -12.45
CA SER A 254 -4.15 15.27 -10.99
C SER A 254 -2.81 15.12 -10.27
N PHE A 255 -1.90 14.31 -10.82
CA PHE A 255 -0.54 14.19 -10.31
C PHE A 255 0.19 15.53 -10.35
N GLU A 256 0.17 16.20 -11.50
CA GLU A 256 0.84 17.50 -11.68
C GLU A 256 0.27 18.56 -10.73
N ARG A 257 -1.06 18.62 -10.59
CA ARG A 257 -1.71 19.56 -9.67
C ARG A 257 -1.34 19.30 -8.21
N ALA A 258 -1.18 18.05 -7.81
CA ALA A 258 -0.80 17.68 -6.45
C ALA A 258 0.68 17.98 -6.16
N LEU A 259 1.53 18.05 -7.20
CA LEU A 259 2.96 18.31 -7.08
C LEU A 259 3.27 19.80 -6.89
N TYR A 260 2.49 20.70 -7.53
CA TYR A 260 2.70 22.16 -7.55
C TYR A 260 1.70 22.91 -6.65
#